data_e2f1fd84dd1c67b05f9d69b061c9a875
#
_entry.id   e2f1fd84dd1c67b05f9d69b061c9a875
#
_cell.length_a   1.000
_cell.length_b   1.000
_cell.length_c   1.000
_cell.angle_alpha   90.00
_cell.angle_beta   90.00
_cell.angle_gamma   90.00
#
_symmetry.space_group_name_H-M   'P 1'
#
loop_
_entity.id
_entity.type
_entity.pdbx_description
1 polymer ?
#
loop_
_entity_poly.entity_id
_entity_poly.type
_entity_poly.pdbx_seq_one_letter_code
_entity_poly.pdbx_strand_id
1 'polypeptide(L)'
;MCMEIFTVFGQGNVVAGMELSKLMANSLNCKTSLIIPSSLSSSLPASFRDNIAVFEIPSVEAGSDPPPVDSRQNSLECYLTIRRSNERGAVGAIVDVGLLRSMPWLVDVFFHNHIPVTAFFTSSAFSTVMEYDASTEDDKSIGLLGCLPACGWVGSGPKVIGLSGPGDHPPWIDSRKKFMGAMINTVDDLERPYVEDLGKRLKLRVWTVGPLLPREYFRLVGNVVRSSNEEEASVIDWLDSRPRGTVLFVSSVELTAEEYPRLADALKASTRPFIWVVRPGGYCPTMDDVVRERGLVTSGIVSYSKILNHPSTAGFLSNCAWEPSMEAIGLGVPILAWPKTSEQLYNAKFLVKRLKVGYYVCDKFSHMVNGLVTVKGIDKGIDTLMSDKHMKRRTADLGARFSRRFPENSRAALVRFTEDLILL
;
A
#
# COMPACT_ATOMS: atom_id res chain seq x y z
N MET A 1 -13.99 27.12 15.11
CA MET A 1 -13.54 26.14 16.12
C MET A 1 -12.33 25.45 15.52
N CYS A 2 -11.18 25.48 16.16
CA CYS A 2 -9.98 24.81 15.62
C CYS A 2 -10.05 23.34 16.04
N MET A 3 -10.05 22.43 15.06
CA MET A 3 -10.06 20.97 15.30
C MET A 3 -8.63 20.46 15.27
N GLU A 4 -8.27 19.57 16.18
CA GLU A 4 -6.99 18.88 16.15
C GLU A 4 -7.18 17.41 15.80
N ILE A 5 -6.41 16.91 14.83
CA ILE A 5 -6.45 15.52 14.38
C ILE A 5 -5.05 14.89 14.54
N PHE A 6 -5.00 13.80 15.25
CA PHE A 6 -3.82 12.94 15.33
C PHE A 6 -3.86 11.89 14.23
N THR A 7 -2.83 11.84 13.40
CA THR A 7 -2.66 10.82 12.37
C THR A 7 -1.50 9.90 12.75
N VAL A 8 -1.76 8.62 12.93
CA VAL A 8 -0.79 7.66 13.48
C VAL A 8 -0.49 6.59 12.43
N PHE A 9 0.75 6.56 11.92
CA PHE A 9 1.14 5.70 10.81
C PHE A 9 2.45 4.96 11.07
N GLY A 10 2.55 3.75 10.50
CA GLY A 10 3.70 2.85 10.62
C GLY A 10 4.57 2.76 9.38
N GLN A 11 5.55 1.86 9.46
CA GLN A 11 6.44 1.53 8.36
C GLN A 11 5.66 0.98 7.18
N GLY A 12 5.98 1.46 5.98
CA GLY A 12 5.28 1.09 4.74
C GLY A 12 4.10 1.99 4.38
N ASN A 13 3.52 2.72 5.36
CA ASN A 13 2.33 3.56 5.16
C ASN A 13 2.57 5.04 5.49
N VAL A 14 3.82 5.42 5.75
CA VAL A 14 4.19 6.79 6.16
C VAL A 14 3.82 7.82 5.07
N VAL A 15 3.93 7.45 3.80
CA VAL A 15 3.57 8.33 2.67
C VAL A 15 2.08 8.64 2.68
N ALA A 16 1.23 7.62 2.82
CA ALA A 16 -0.22 7.82 2.94
C ALA A 16 -0.57 8.69 4.15
N GLY A 17 0.11 8.48 5.30
CA GLY A 17 -0.04 9.30 6.50
C GLY A 17 0.34 10.76 6.27
N MET A 18 1.45 11.00 5.59
CA MET A 18 1.89 12.35 5.23
C MET A 18 0.88 13.06 4.32
N GLU A 19 0.41 12.38 3.29
CA GLU A 19 -0.55 12.97 2.34
C GLU A 19 -1.92 13.21 2.99
N LEU A 20 -2.38 12.30 3.84
CA LEU A 20 -3.59 12.51 4.64
C LEU A 20 -3.44 13.72 5.56
N SER A 21 -2.34 13.81 6.30
CA SER A 21 -2.06 14.94 7.21
C SER A 21 -2.04 16.28 6.46
N LYS A 22 -1.41 16.33 5.29
CA LYS A 22 -1.41 17.51 4.41
C LYS A 22 -2.81 17.87 3.91
N LEU A 23 -3.62 16.88 3.53
CA LEU A 23 -5.00 17.11 3.08
C LEU A 23 -5.85 17.65 4.22
N MET A 24 -5.73 17.11 5.43
CA MET A 24 -6.44 17.60 6.61
C MET A 24 -6.05 19.05 6.95
N ALA A 25 -4.75 19.32 7.02
CA ALA A 25 -4.24 20.65 7.36
C ALA A 25 -4.62 21.71 6.31
N ASN A 26 -4.40 21.41 5.02
CA ASN A 26 -4.55 22.40 3.94
C ASN A 26 -5.99 22.56 3.44
N SER A 27 -6.79 21.49 3.53
CA SER A 27 -8.13 21.49 2.93
C SER A 27 -9.24 21.78 3.94
N LEU A 28 -9.02 21.45 5.22
CA LEU A 28 -10.02 21.56 6.27
C LEU A 28 -9.64 22.54 7.36
N ASN A 29 -8.47 23.16 7.23
CA ASN A 29 -7.90 24.07 8.24
C ASN A 29 -7.88 23.44 9.65
N CYS A 30 -7.60 22.12 9.70
CA CYS A 30 -7.43 21.37 10.95
C CYS A 30 -5.98 21.44 11.40
N LYS A 31 -5.74 21.63 12.69
CA LYS A 31 -4.43 21.31 13.25
C LYS A 31 -4.20 19.82 13.13
N THR A 32 -3.09 19.43 12.58
CA THR A 32 -2.75 18.02 12.38
C THR A 32 -1.42 17.71 13.01
N SER A 33 -1.37 16.62 13.77
CA SER A 33 -0.16 16.07 14.36
C SER A 33 0.07 14.67 13.82
N LEU A 34 1.20 14.45 13.14
CA LEU A 34 1.60 13.12 12.69
C LEU A 34 2.38 12.42 13.79
N ILE A 35 1.93 11.22 14.16
CA ILE A 35 2.56 10.36 15.16
C ILE A 35 3.16 9.16 14.43
N ILE A 36 4.45 8.93 14.59
CA ILE A 36 5.19 7.84 13.94
C ILE A 36 6.17 7.17 14.90
N PRO A 37 6.58 5.91 14.64
CA PRO A 37 7.76 5.33 15.27
C PRO A 37 9.02 6.16 14.97
N SER A 38 9.91 6.35 15.94
CA SER A 38 11.14 7.15 15.79
C SER A 38 12.07 6.64 14.68
N SER A 39 12.03 5.34 14.39
CA SER A 39 12.77 4.74 13.27
C SER A 39 12.36 5.28 11.88
N LEU A 40 11.21 5.93 11.78
CA LEU A 40 10.71 6.53 10.53
C LEU A 40 11.00 8.03 10.41
N SER A 41 11.61 8.64 11.41
CA SER A 41 11.88 10.08 11.44
C SER A 41 12.69 10.57 10.23
N SER A 42 13.70 9.80 9.82
CA SER A 42 14.53 10.09 8.65
C SER A 42 13.80 9.96 7.30
N SER A 43 12.64 9.28 7.27
CA SER A 43 11.82 9.15 6.06
C SER A 43 10.99 10.40 5.77
N LEU A 44 10.88 11.33 6.72
CA LEU A 44 10.12 12.55 6.54
C LEU A 44 10.98 13.65 5.90
N PRO A 45 10.50 14.30 4.82
CA PRO A 45 11.15 15.49 4.29
C PRO A 45 11.19 16.62 5.34
N ALA A 46 12.28 17.37 5.40
CA ALA A 46 12.42 18.50 6.34
C ALA A 46 11.24 19.47 6.23
N SER A 47 10.84 19.83 5.00
CA SER A 47 9.70 20.73 4.73
C SER A 47 8.34 20.24 5.23
N PHE A 48 8.22 18.96 5.56
CA PHE A 48 6.98 18.43 6.14
C PHE A 48 6.76 18.96 7.57
N ARG A 49 7.84 19.07 8.35
CA ARG A 49 7.83 19.53 9.74
C ARG A 49 7.53 21.02 9.88
N ASP A 50 7.65 21.80 8.81
CA ASP A 50 7.35 23.24 8.83
C ASP A 50 5.85 23.52 9.02
N ASN A 51 5.00 22.60 8.61
CA ASN A 51 3.54 22.81 8.56
C ASN A 51 2.73 21.82 9.41
N ILE A 52 3.35 20.71 9.83
CA ILE A 52 2.67 19.63 10.55
C ILE A 52 3.53 19.22 11.74
N ALA A 53 2.94 19.25 12.94
CA ALA A 53 3.61 18.76 14.14
C ALA A 53 3.89 17.26 14.01
N VAL A 54 5.10 16.84 14.38
CA VAL A 54 5.48 15.41 14.36
C VAL A 54 5.83 15.00 15.79
N PHE A 55 5.20 13.91 16.24
CA PHE A 55 5.53 13.24 17.48
C PHE A 55 6.11 11.84 17.20
N GLU A 56 7.20 11.52 17.84
CA GLU A 56 7.93 10.27 17.63
C GLU A 56 7.75 9.34 18.83
N ILE A 57 7.11 8.19 18.59
CA ILE A 57 7.05 7.11 19.59
C ILE A 57 8.39 6.40 19.57
N PRO A 58 9.06 6.21 20.71
CA PRO A 58 10.32 5.48 20.77
C PRO A 58 10.20 4.09 20.13
N SER A 59 11.04 3.80 19.16
CA SER A 59 11.11 2.50 18.48
C SER A 59 12.46 1.83 18.75
N VAL A 60 12.53 0.55 18.45
CA VAL A 60 13.75 -0.25 18.60
C VAL A 60 14.78 0.19 17.57
N GLU A 61 15.97 0.56 18.01
CA GLU A 61 17.13 0.63 17.11
C GLU A 61 17.59 -0.79 16.76
N ALA A 62 18.08 -0.99 15.54
CA ALA A 62 18.56 -2.29 15.11
C ALA A 62 19.70 -2.77 16.04
N GLY A 63 19.45 -3.87 16.77
CA GLY A 63 20.40 -4.48 17.70
C GLY A 63 20.25 -4.06 19.16
N SER A 64 19.29 -3.23 19.53
CA SER A 64 18.94 -2.92 20.93
C SER A 64 17.65 -3.61 21.38
N ASP A 65 17.53 -3.86 22.68
CA ASP A 65 16.27 -4.31 23.24
C ASP A 65 15.16 -3.26 23.06
N PRO A 66 13.92 -3.67 22.74
CA PRO A 66 12.83 -2.72 22.61
C PRO A 66 12.60 -2.00 23.95
N PRO A 67 12.41 -0.66 23.92
CA PRO A 67 12.02 0.04 25.14
C PRO A 67 10.76 -0.61 25.71
N PRO A 68 10.61 -0.68 27.03
CA PRO A 68 9.44 -1.27 27.68
C PRO A 68 8.15 -0.68 27.09
N VAL A 69 7.13 -1.51 26.93
CA VAL A 69 5.81 -1.10 26.42
C VAL A 69 5.31 0.12 27.20
N ASP A 70 5.44 0.08 28.52
CA ASP A 70 5.01 1.15 29.42
C ASP A 70 5.68 2.49 29.12
N SER A 71 6.98 2.51 28.75
CA SER A 71 7.66 3.77 28.43
C SER A 71 7.15 4.41 27.15
N ARG A 72 6.80 3.59 26.14
CA ARG A 72 6.24 4.06 24.87
C ARG A 72 4.80 4.55 25.05
N GLN A 73 4.02 3.81 25.81
CA GLN A 73 2.65 4.17 26.15
C GLN A 73 2.62 5.46 26.97
N ASN A 74 3.40 5.57 28.03
CA ASN A 74 3.48 6.76 28.89
C ASN A 74 3.95 7.99 28.11
N SER A 75 4.88 7.83 27.18
CA SER A 75 5.34 8.94 26.32
C SER A 75 4.21 9.51 25.48
N LEU A 76 3.42 8.64 24.87
CA LEU A 76 2.25 9.05 24.07
C LEU A 76 1.15 9.66 24.96
N GLU A 77 0.85 9.07 26.11
CA GLU A 77 -0.15 9.59 27.06
C GLU A 77 0.22 11.00 27.55
N CYS A 78 1.49 11.21 27.89
CA CYS A 78 1.99 12.52 28.30
C CYS A 78 1.83 13.56 27.18
N TYR A 79 2.19 13.21 25.94
CA TYR A 79 2.01 14.08 24.79
C TYR A 79 0.54 14.45 24.56
N LEU A 80 -0.37 13.48 24.57
CA LEU A 80 -1.80 13.71 24.38
C LEU A 80 -2.39 14.58 25.49
N THR A 81 -1.97 14.38 26.74
CA THR A 81 -2.43 15.16 27.88
C THR A 81 -2.03 16.64 27.74
N ILE A 82 -0.76 16.91 27.36
CA ILE A 82 -0.26 18.27 27.14
C ILE A 82 -1.02 18.94 25.98
N ARG A 83 -1.22 18.24 24.89
CA ARG A 83 -1.92 18.80 23.72
C ARG A 83 -3.36 19.12 24.03
N ARG A 84 -4.06 18.21 24.69
CA ARG A 84 -5.47 18.35 25.02
C ARG A 84 -5.73 19.50 26.02
N SER A 85 -4.84 19.75 26.97
CA SER A 85 -4.95 20.86 27.90
C SER A 85 -4.89 22.24 27.22
N ASN A 86 -4.30 22.31 26.04
CA ASN A 86 -4.08 23.53 25.27
C ASN A 86 -5.17 23.76 24.19
N GLU A 87 -6.05 22.81 23.94
CA GLU A 87 -7.02 22.89 22.84
C GLU A 87 -8.47 22.91 23.36
N ARG A 88 -9.31 23.80 22.79
CA ARG A 88 -10.75 23.92 23.10
C ARG A 88 -11.65 23.36 21.99
N GLY A 89 -11.07 22.66 21.01
CA GLY A 89 -11.75 22.15 19.83
C GLY A 89 -12.07 20.66 19.89
N ALA A 90 -12.82 20.18 18.92
CA ALA A 90 -12.98 18.74 18.70
C ALA A 90 -11.62 18.09 18.40
N VAL A 91 -11.36 16.95 19.00
CA VAL A 91 -10.11 16.20 18.86
C VAL A 91 -10.44 14.78 18.39
N GLY A 92 -9.72 14.26 17.43
CA GLY A 92 -9.88 12.89 16.93
C GLY A 92 -8.55 12.27 16.56
N ALA A 93 -8.52 10.94 16.49
CA ALA A 93 -7.35 10.19 16.05
C ALA A 93 -7.69 9.30 14.85
N ILE A 94 -6.79 9.25 13.88
CA ILE A 94 -6.83 8.34 12.73
C ILE A 94 -5.63 7.41 12.87
N VAL A 95 -5.88 6.12 13.08
CA VAL A 95 -4.86 5.14 13.42
C VAL A 95 -4.74 4.10 12.32
N ASP A 96 -3.54 3.95 11.75
CA ASP A 96 -3.19 2.88 10.83
C ASP A 96 -3.33 1.52 11.54
N VAL A 97 -4.27 0.70 11.08
CA VAL A 97 -4.55 -0.61 11.67
C VAL A 97 -3.37 -1.58 11.57
N GLY A 98 -2.45 -1.37 10.63
CA GLY A 98 -1.22 -2.14 10.48
C GLY A 98 -0.30 -2.03 11.70
N LEU A 99 -0.36 -0.91 12.43
CA LEU A 99 0.41 -0.71 13.66
C LEU A 99 -0.07 -1.57 14.82
N LEU A 100 -1.32 -2.00 14.83
CA LEU A 100 -1.92 -2.69 15.98
C LEU A 100 -1.29 -4.06 16.24
N ARG A 101 -0.57 -4.64 15.26
CA ARG A 101 0.22 -5.86 15.49
C ARG A 101 1.44 -5.61 16.38
N SER A 102 2.11 -4.47 16.23
CA SER A 102 3.29 -4.10 17.01
C SER A 102 2.98 -3.23 18.23
N MET A 103 1.82 -2.56 18.21
CA MET A 103 1.36 -1.63 19.26
C MET A 103 -0.13 -1.87 19.55
N PRO A 104 -0.52 -3.05 20.09
CA PRO A 104 -1.93 -3.37 20.36
C PRO A 104 -2.58 -2.42 21.37
N TRP A 105 -1.79 -1.79 22.24
CA TRP A 105 -2.21 -0.81 23.24
C TRP A 105 -2.58 0.57 22.66
N LEU A 106 -2.23 0.85 21.40
CA LEU A 106 -2.32 2.18 20.79
C LEU A 106 -3.76 2.76 20.81
N VAL A 107 -4.74 1.96 20.46
CA VAL A 107 -6.15 2.39 20.47
C VAL A 107 -6.63 2.68 21.89
N ASP A 108 -6.15 1.91 22.88
CA ASP A 108 -6.53 2.07 24.27
C ASP A 108 -6.05 3.39 24.86
N VAL A 109 -4.86 3.84 24.49
CA VAL A 109 -4.34 5.15 24.92
C VAL A 109 -5.26 6.28 24.48
N PHE A 110 -5.70 6.29 23.22
CA PHE A 110 -6.65 7.31 22.74
C PHE A 110 -8.01 7.17 23.41
N PHE A 111 -8.51 5.95 23.56
CA PHE A 111 -9.80 5.67 24.16
C PHE A 111 -9.85 6.14 25.64
N HIS A 112 -8.83 5.84 26.45
CA HIS A 112 -8.72 6.28 27.85
C HIS A 112 -8.60 7.80 27.96
N ASN A 113 -8.04 8.45 26.96
CA ASN A 113 -7.99 9.91 26.86
C ASN A 113 -9.28 10.53 26.26
N HIS A 114 -10.36 9.75 26.09
CA HIS A 114 -11.62 10.19 25.47
C HIS A 114 -11.43 10.84 24.10
N ILE A 115 -10.49 10.36 23.30
CA ILE A 115 -10.24 10.78 21.93
C ILE A 115 -10.87 9.75 21.00
N PRO A 116 -11.90 10.11 20.20
CA PRO A 116 -12.50 9.22 19.23
C PRO A 116 -11.47 8.70 18.22
N VAL A 117 -11.46 7.40 17.99
CA VAL A 117 -10.50 6.75 17.08
C VAL A 117 -11.18 6.28 15.82
N THR A 118 -10.61 6.65 14.68
CA THR A 118 -10.98 6.15 13.36
C THR A 118 -9.92 5.18 12.88
N ALA A 119 -10.33 3.98 12.50
CA ALA A 119 -9.43 2.99 11.90
C ALA A 119 -9.02 3.45 10.50
N PHE A 120 -7.74 3.36 10.16
CA PHE A 120 -7.25 3.64 8.81
C PHE A 120 -6.72 2.35 8.17
N PHE A 121 -7.32 2.00 7.03
CA PHE A 121 -6.92 0.85 6.23
C PHE A 121 -6.14 1.31 5.01
N THR A 122 -4.90 0.85 4.91
CA THR A 122 -3.98 1.16 3.80
C THR A 122 -4.12 0.20 2.64
N SER A 123 -4.78 -0.94 2.85
CA SER A 123 -5.05 -1.93 1.82
C SER A 123 -6.38 -1.68 1.08
N SER A 124 -6.69 -2.50 0.07
CA SER A 124 -7.97 -2.42 -0.66
C SER A 124 -9.16 -2.79 0.23
N ALA A 125 -10.34 -2.23 -0.07
CA ALA A 125 -11.58 -2.60 0.60
C ALA A 125 -11.90 -4.10 0.39
N PHE A 126 -11.60 -4.63 -0.79
CA PHE A 126 -11.71 -6.06 -1.08
C PHE A 126 -10.83 -6.89 -0.15
N SER A 127 -9.56 -6.52 0.01
CA SER A 127 -8.63 -7.21 0.90
C SER A 127 -9.12 -7.19 2.35
N THR A 128 -9.56 -6.03 2.83
CA THR A 128 -10.06 -5.85 4.20
C THR A 128 -11.30 -6.70 4.48
N VAL A 129 -12.24 -6.79 3.51
CA VAL A 129 -13.41 -7.69 3.61
C VAL A 129 -12.98 -9.14 3.67
N MET A 130 -12.00 -9.53 2.84
CA MET A 130 -11.48 -10.91 2.83
C MET A 130 -10.78 -11.29 4.13
N GLU A 131 -10.02 -10.37 4.72
CA GLU A 131 -9.39 -10.57 6.03
C GLU A 131 -10.43 -10.70 7.14
N TYR A 132 -11.48 -9.88 7.11
CA TYR A 132 -12.60 -9.98 8.04
C TYR A 132 -13.27 -11.34 7.96
N ASP A 133 -13.60 -11.82 6.76
CA ASP A 133 -14.27 -13.11 6.54
C ASP A 133 -13.40 -14.29 7.00
N ALA A 134 -12.10 -14.24 6.72
CA ALA A 134 -11.16 -15.26 7.16
C ALA A 134 -11.02 -15.34 8.70
N SER A 135 -11.38 -14.28 9.41
CA SER A 135 -11.24 -14.14 10.87
C SER A 135 -12.51 -14.48 11.65
N THR A 136 -13.66 -14.36 10.99
CA THR A 136 -14.96 -14.69 11.57
C THR A 136 -15.37 -16.05 11.02
N GLU A 137 -15.48 -17.08 11.87
CA GLU A 137 -15.87 -18.46 11.52
C GLU A 137 -17.28 -18.58 10.89
N ASP A 138 -17.88 -17.49 10.45
CA ASP A 138 -19.15 -17.52 9.74
C ASP A 138 -18.95 -17.99 8.29
N ASP A 139 -18.76 -19.31 8.17
CA ASP A 139 -18.61 -20.09 6.93
C ASP A 139 -19.80 -19.95 5.94
N LYS A 140 -20.77 -19.10 6.24
CA LYS A 140 -22.01 -18.94 5.46
C LYS A 140 -22.08 -17.71 4.58
N SER A 141 -21.15 -16.76 4.67
CA SER A 141 -21.17 -15.53 3.86
C SER A 141 -20.38 -15.61 2.54
N ILE A 142 -19.93 -16.79 2.16
CA ILE A 142 -19.22 -17.08 0.90
C ILE A 142 -20.09 -16.80 -0.35
N GLY A 143 -21.36 -16.44 -0.18
CA GLY A 143 -22.32 -16.26 -1.26
C GLY A 143 -22.04 -15.12 -2.25
N LEU A 144 -21.42 -14.00 -1.87
CA LEU A 144 -21.02 -12.94 -2.80
C LEU A 144 -19.65 -13.20 -3.47
N LEU A 145 -18.90 -14.11 -2.90
CA LEU A 145 -17.54 -14.48 -3.29
C LEU A 145 -17.50 -15.71 -4.19
N GLY A 146 -18.61 -16.15 -4.73
CA GLY A 146 -18.89 -17.32 -5.58
C GLY A 146 -17.83 -17.82 -6.57
N CYS A 147 -16.56 -17.57 -6.33
CA CYS A 147 -15.41 -18.03 -7.10
C CYS A 147 -14.16 -18.31 -6.26
N LEU A 148 -14.30 -18.52 -4.95
CA LEU A 148 -13.29 -19.30 -4.26
C LEU A 148 -13.79 -20.74 -4.23
N PRO A 149 -13.14 -21.71 -4.89
CA PRO A 149 -13.13 -23.02 -4.30
C PRO A 149 -12.62 -22.76 -2.87
N ALA A 150 -13.27 -23.36 -1.89
CA ALA A 150 -12.64 -23.63 -0.63
C ALA A 150 -11.30 -24.30 -0.99
N CYS A 151 -10.26 -23.46 -1.23
CA CYS A 151 -8.92 -23.98 -1.30
C CYS A 151 -8.75 -24.50 0.11
N GLY A 152 -8.84 -25.82 0.23
CA GLY A 152 -8.57 -26.55 1.45
C GLY A 152 -7.20 -26.14 1.94
N TRP A 153 -7.16 -25.09 2.74
CA TRP A 153 -6.02 -24.63 3.51
C TRP A 153 -5.83 -25.54 4.74
N VAL A 154 -6.20 -26.80 4.61
CA VAL A 154 -5.94 -27.84 5.60
C VAL A 154 -4.77 -28.65 5.07
N GLY A 155 -3.54 -28.31 5.51
CA GLY A 155 -2.36 -29.18 5.36
C GLY A 155 -1.12 -28.48 4.83
N SER A 156 -0.10 -28.35 5.68
CA SER A 156 1.37 -28.37 5.42
C SER A 156 1.93 -27.75 4.12
N GLY A 157 1.35 -26.64 3.62
CA GLY A 157 2.00 -25.81 2.61
C GLY A 157 2.95 -24.79 3.24
N PRO A 158 3.90 -24.19 2.47
CA PRO A 158 4.77 -23.14 2.98
C PRO A 158 3.89 -22.04 3.59
N LYS A 159 4.19 -21.66 4.84
CA LYS A 159 3.47 -20.61 5.57
C LYS A 159 3.57 -19.33 4.75
N VAL A 160 2.48 -18.91 4.11
CA VAL A 160 2.38 -17.55 3.59
C VAL A 160 2.49 -16.63 4.80
N ILE A 161 3.50 -15.77 4.80
CA ILE A 161 3.78 -14.87 5.91
C ILE A 161 2.52 -14.03 6.15
N GLY A 162 1.88 -14.21 7.31
CA GLY A 162 0.69 -13.45 7.72
C GLY A 162 -0.67 -14.17 7.59
N LEU A 163 -0.74 -15.40 7.02
CA LEU A 163 -1.89 -16.27 7.21
C LEU A 163 -1.63 -17.10 8.46
N SER A 164 -2.19 -16.64 9.52
CA SER A 164 -2.19 -17.28 10.82
C SER A 164 -3.12 -18.49 10.80
N GLY A 165 -2.87 -19.46 11.68
CA GLY A 165 -3.73 -20.63 11.85
C GLY A 165 -5.12 -20.24 12.36
N PRO A 166 -6.05 -21.19 12.48
CA PRO A 166 -7.35 -20.96 13.09
C PRO A 166 -7.20 -20.27 14.45
N GLY A 167 -7.82 -19.10 14.60
CA GLY A 167 -7.76 -18.30 15.84
C GLY A 167 -6.79 -17.12 15.82
N ASP A 168 -5.97 -16.94 14.77
CA ASP A 168 -5.11 -15.77 14.61
C ASP A 168 -5.75 -14.79 13.62
N HIS A 169 -6.41 -13.78 14.12
CA HIS A 169 -7.09 -12.75 13.33
C HIS A 169 -6.31 -11.42 13.34
N PRO A 170 -6.55 -10.53 12.37
CA PRO A 170 -5.91 -9.22 12.37
C PRO A 170 -6.21 -8.46 13.67
N PRO A 171 -5.22 -7.86 14.33
CA PRO A 171 -5.39 -7.22 15.64
C PRO A 171 -6.45 -6.11 15.69
N TRP A 172 -6.75 -5.48 14.54
CA TRP A 172 -7.78 -4.45 14.47
C TRP A 172 -9.20 -4.99 14.73
N ILE A 173 -9.43 -6.28 14.54
CA ILE A 173 -10.74 -6.92 14.82
C ILE A 173 -11.09 -6.82 16.30
N ASP A 174 -10.12 -6.98 17.19
CA ASP A 174 -10.35 -6.86 18.64
C ASP A 174 -10.70 -5.42 19.04
N SER A 175 -10.05 -4.47 18.37
CA SER A 175 -10.24 -3.04 18.63
C SER A 175 -11.48 -2.45 17.96
N ARG A 176 -12.18 -3.19 17.08
CA ARG A 176 -13.27 -2.66 16.23
C ARG A 176 -14.39 -1.96 16.98
N LYS A 177 -14.69 -2.40 18.21
CA LYS A 177 -15.74 -1.80 19.05
C LYS A 177 -15.36 -0.42 19.61
N LYS A 178 -14.07 -0.05 19.56
CA LYS A 178 -13.54 1.24 20.02
C LYS A 178 -13.44 2.27 18.90
N PHE A 179 -13.65 1.85 17.64
CA PHE A 179 -13.62 2.76 16.50
C PHE A 179 -14.95 3.47 16.33
N MET A 180 -14.89 4.79 16.10
CA MET A 180 -16.05 5.59 15.69
C MET A 180 -16.42 5.38 14.21
N GLY A 181 -15.46 4.97 13.40
CA GLY A 181 -15.60 4.76 11.97
C GLY A 181 -14.33 4.20 11.35
N ALA A 182 -14.33 4.06 10.04
CA ALA A 182 -13.20 3.56 9.27
C ALA A 182 -12.89 4.46 8.08
N MET A 183 -11.63 4.75 7.85
CA MET A 183 -11.12 5.34 6.61
C MET A 183 -10.39 4.30 5.79
N ILE A 184 -10.52 4.37 4.49
CA ILE A 184 -9.83 3.43 3.61
C ILE A 184 -9.15 4.16 2.45
N ASN A 185 -7.88 3.80 2.21
CA ASN A 185 -7.07 4.36 1.13
C ASN A 185 -7.44 3.73 -0.21
N THR A 186 -8.65 3.98 -0.68
CA THR A 186 -9.13 3.48 -1.97
C THR A 186 -9.94 4.51 -2.73
N VAL A 187 -10.24 4.19 -3.98
CA VAL A 187 -11.12 4.98 -4.87
C VAL A 187 -12.49 4.35 -4.89
N ASP A 188 -13.49 5.12 -4.51
CA ASP A 188 -14.89 4.67 -4.43
C ASP A 188 -15.38 4.02 -5.74
N ASP A 189 -15.04 4.60 -6.89
CA ASP A 189 -15.42 4.05 -8.20
C ASP A 189 -14.87 2.64 -8.49
N LEU A 190 -13.79 2.25 -7.85
CA LEU A 190 -13.20 0.91 -8.03
C LEU A 190 -13.80 -0.12 -7.07
N GLU A 191 -14.08 0.31 -5.84
CA GLU A 191 -14.35 -0.62 -4.75
C GLU A 191 -15.66 -0.37 -4.00
N ARG A 192 -16.56 0.49 -4.50
CA ARG A 192 -17.82 0.83 -3.81
C ARG A 192 -18.57 -0.37 -3.23
N PRO A 193 -18.79 -1.48 -3.94
CA PRO A 193 -19.51 -2.63 -3.37
C PRO A 193 -18.82 -3.21 -2.13
N TYR A 194 -17.48 -3.21 -2.10
CA TYR A 194 -16.69 -3.72 -0.98
C TYR A 194 -16.61 -2.72 0.18
N VAL A 195 -16.60 -1.42 -0.12
CA VAL A 195 -16.69 -0.34 0.88
C VAL A 195 -18.03 -0.41 1.61
N GLU A 196 -19.13 -0.56 0.88
CA GLU A 196 -20.48 -0.71 1.44
C GLU A 196 -20.60 -1.99 2.28
N ASP A 197 -20.04 -3.10 1.79
CA ASP A 197 -20.04 -4.38 2.50
C ASP A 197 -19.20 -4.29 3.79
N LEU A 198 -18.02 -3.69 3.73
CA LEU A 198 -17.18 -3.44 4.90
C LEU A 198 -17.93 -2.63 5.97
N GLY A 199 -18.61 -1.56 5.57
CA GLY A 199 -19.41 -0.74 6.49
C GLY A 199 -20.50 -1.53 7.19
N LYS A 200 -21.21 -2.41 6.48
CA LYS A 200 -22.22 -3.31 7.05
C LYS A 200 -21.63 -4.31 8.04
N ARG A 201 -20.48 -4.93 7.71
CA ARG A 201 -19.80 -5.91 8.57
C ARG A 201 -19.27 -5.29 9.86
N LEU A 202 -18.62 -4.15 9.74
CA LEU A 202 -18.09 -3.41 10.87
C LEU A 202 -19.17 -2.72 11.70
N LYS A 203 -20.36 -2.47 11.11
CA LYS A 203 -21.40 -1.57 11.63
C LYS A 203 -20.84 -0.17 11.89
N LEU A 204 -19.96 0.29 11.03
CA LEU A 204 -19.29 1.57 11.08
C LEU A 204 -19.49 2.33 9.77
N ARG A 205 -19.44 3.66 9.86
CA ARG A 205 -19.31 4.49 8.66
C ARG A 205 -17.92 4.33 8.07
N VAL A 206 -17.84 4.20 6.74
CA VAL A 206 -16.59 4.07 6.01
C VAL A 206 -16.42 5.27 5.07
N TRP A 207 -15.26 5.95 5.15
CA TRP A 207 -14.89 7.06 4.27
C TRP A 207 -13.76 6.60 3.33
N THR A 208 -13.99 6.74 2.03
CA THR A 208 -12.97 6.50 1.00
C THR A 208 -12.14 7.76 0.80
N VAL A 209 -10.89 7.74 1.22
CA VAL A 209 -10.01 8.94 1.21
C VAL A 209 -8.85 8.86 0.22
N GLY A 210 -8.75 7.78 -0.55
CA GLY A 210 -7.67 7.54 -1.49
C GLY A 210 -7.94 7.98 -2.94
N PRO A 211 -6.92 7.80 -3.81
CA PRO A 211 -5.60 7.30 -3.46
C PRO A 211 -4.74 8.39 -2.82
N LEU A 212 -4.19 8.12 -1.64
CA LEU A 212 -3.26 9.04 -0.96
C LEU A 212 -1.86 8.85 -1.55
N LEU A 213 -1.66 9.40 -2.72
CA LEU A 213 -0.39 9.38 -3.44
C LEU A 213 0.28 10.77 -3.37
N PRO A 214 1.62 10.86 -3.46
CA PRO A 214 2.32 12.13 -3.45
C PRO A 214 1.78 13.09 -4.51
N ARG A 215 1.75 14.41 -4.20
CA ARG A 215 1.29 15.41 -5.18
C ARG A 215 2.07 15.37 -6.49
N GLU A 216 3.34 15.03 -6.41
CA GLU A 216 4.22 14.84 -7.57
C GLU A 216 3.67 13.79 -8.53
N TYR A 217 3.07 12.72 -8.02
CA TYR A 217 2.40 11.70 -8.83
C TYR A 217 1.36 12.30 -9.78
N PHE A 218 0.48 13.17 -9.28
CA PHE A 218 -0.57 13.79 -10.09
C PHE A 218 -0.04 14.80 -11.09
N ARG A 219 1.15 15.39 -10.85
CA ARG A 219 1.85 16.25 -11.81
C ARG A 219 2.56 15.46 -12.90
N LEU A 220 2.92 14.20 -12.62
CA LEU A 220 3.57 13.31 -13.56
C LEU A 220 2.59 12.80 -14.62
N VAL A 221 1.30 12.67 -14.31
CA VAL A 221 0.31 12.13 -15.25
C VAL A 221 0.37 12.89 -16.57
N GLY A 222 0.93 12.25 -17.62
CA GLY A 222 1.12 12.83 -18.93
C GLY A 222 2.38 13.71 -19.13
N ASN A 223 3.22 13.90 -18.10
CA ASN A 223 4.45 14.68 -18.18
C ASN A 223 5.66 13.88 -17.71
N VAL A 224 6.76 13.94 -18.45
CA VAL A 224 8.06 13.39 -18.00
C VAL A 224 8.78 14.48 -17.21
N VAL A 225 9.04 14.24 -15.93
CA VAL A 225 9.75 15.19 -15.06
C VAL A 225 11.16 14.66 -14.80
N ARG A 226 12.17 15.44 -15.15
CA ARG A 226 13.58 15.12 -14.85
C ARG A 226 13.86 15.25 -13.36
N SER A 227 14.72 14.39 -12.85
CA SER A 227 15.14 14.37 -11.45
C SER A 227 16.39 15.20 -11.22
N SER A 228 16.53 15.74 -10.01
CA SER A 228 17.80 16.31 -9.51
C SER A 228 18.72 15.27 -8.88
N ASN A 229 18.25 14.03 -8.70
CA ASN A 229 19.03 12.90 -8.20
C ASN A 229 19.72 12.23 -9.41
N GLU A 230 21.05 12.13 -9.38
CA GLU A 230 21.86 11.57 -10.48
C GLU A 230 21.50 10.12 -10.82
N GLU A 231 21.24 9.29 -9.79
CA GLU A 231 20.87 7.89 -10.00
C GLU A 231 19.50 7.77 -10.67
N GLU A 232 18.52 8.54 -10.22
CA GLU A 232 17.20 8.57 -10.83
C GLU A 232 17.26 9.17 -12.25
N ALA A 233 18.10 10.17 -12.49
CA ALA A 233 18.34 10.73 -13.83
C ALA A 233 18.90 9.67 -14.78
N SER A 234 19.87 8.87 -14.32
CA SER A 234 20.43 7.75 -15.10
C SER A 234 19.37 6.71 -15.47
N VAL A 235 18.44 6.41 -14.56
CA VAL A 235 17.30 5.50 -14.84
C VAL A 235 16.39 6.09 -15.92
N ILE A 236 16.09 7.38 -15.87
CA ILE A 236 15.23 8.04 -16.86
C ILE A 236 15.94 8.09 -18.22
N ASP A 237 17.23 8.44 -18.27
CA ASP A 237 18.02 8.45 -19.50
C ASP A 237 18.08 7.07 -20.16
N TRP A 238 18.19 6.01 -19.35
CA TRP A 238 18.12 4.65 -19.86
C TRP A 238 16.73 4.33 -20.43
N LEU A 239 15.64 4.74 -19.78
CA LEU A 239 14.27 4.59 -20.29
C LEU A 239 14.05 5.37 -21.59
N ASP A 240 14.58 6.60 -21.69
CA ASP A 240 14.52 7.42 -22.91
C ASP A 240 15.17 6.74 -24.10
N SER A 241 16.21 5.92 -23.87
CA SER A 241 16.87 5.13 -24.91
C SER A 241 16.06 3.92 -25.41
N ARG A 242 14.90 3.62 -24.79
CA ARG A 242 14.08 2.43 -25.12
C ARG A 242 12.84 2.82 -25.93
N PRO A 243 12.40 1.94 -26.85
CA PRO A 243 11.16 2.17 -27.59
C PRO A 243 9.95 2.27 -26.65
N ARG A 244 8.97 3.05 -27.04
CA ARG A 244 7.73 3.24 -26.29
C ARG A 244 7.01 1.89 -26.09
N GLY A 245 6.54 1.65 -24.86
CA GLY A 245 5.71 0.50 -24.52
C GLY A 245 6.43 -0.85 -24.59
N THR A 246 7.76 -0.89 -24.32
CA THR A 246 8.57 -2.11 -24.42
C THR A 246 9.16 -2.58 -23.09
N VAL A 247 9.29 -1.70 -22.10
CA VAL A 247 10.02 -1.98 -20.85
C VAL A 247 9.10 -2.60 -19.80
N LEU A 248 9.56 -3.68 -19.19
CA LEU A 248 9.00 -4.25 -17.98
C LEU A 248 9.67 -3.59 -16.77
N PHE A 249 8.91 -2.97 -15.89
CA PHE A 249 9.39 -2.56 -14.57
C PHE A 249 9.22 -3.70 -13.57
N VAL A 250 10.28 -4.04 -12.84
CA VAL A 250 10.30 -5.04 -11.77
C VAL A 250 10.62 -4.32 -10.46
N SER A 251 9.65 -4.28 -9.53
CA SER A 251 9.87 -3.68 -8.21
C SER A 251 10.68 -4.59 -7.29
N SER A 252 11.10 -4.05 -6.15
CA SER A 252 11.75 -4.83 -5.10
C SER A 252 10.75 -5.79 -4.45
N VAL A 253 10.49 -6.92 -5.10
CA VAL A 253 9.66 -8.00 -4.56
C VAL A 253 10.46 -8.73 -3.49
N GLU A 254 9.83 -9.05 -2.35
CA GLU A 254 10.42 -9.89 -1.31
C GLU A 254 10.44 -11.35 -1.76
N LEU A 255 11.44 -11.72 -2.55
CA LEU A 255 11.61 -13.07 -3.04
C LEU A 255 12.44 -13.90 -2.05
N THR A 256 12.22 -15.22 -2.05
CA THR A 256 13.10 -16.15 -1.34
C THR A 256 14.45 -16.31 -2.06
N ALA A 257 15.43 -16.89 -1.38
CA ALA A 257 16.75 -17.15 -1.96
C ALA A 257 16.67 -17.99 -3.25
N GLU A 258 15.67 -18.90 -3.36
CA GLU A 258 15.45 -19.73 -4.55
C GLU A 258 14.68 -19.01 -5.66
N GLU A 259 13.88 -18.01 -5.33
CA GLU A 259 13.06 -17.28 -6.30
C GLU A 259 13.85 -16.20 -7.03
N TYR A 260 14.83 -15.57 -6.37
CA TYR A 260 15.69 -14.57 -7.02
C TYR A 260 16.40 -15.08 -8.27
N PRO A 261 17.10 -16.25 -8.23
CA PRO A 261 17.70 -16.83 -9.43
C PRO A 261 16.67 -17.15 -10.51
N ARG A 262 15.49 -17.67 -10.15
CA ARG A 262 14.43 -17.99 -11.13
C ARG A 262 13.93 -16.74 -11.87
N LEU A 263 13.78 -15.62 -11.14
CA LEU A 263 13.42 -14.32 -11.77
C LEU A 263 14.55 -13.84 -12.68
N ALA A 264 15.80 -13.88 -12.22
CA ALA A 264 16.95 -13.48 -13.01
C ALA A 264 17.06 -14.29 -14.31
N ASP A 265 16.90 -15.62 -14.23
CA ASP A 265 16.94 -16.49 -15.40
C ASP A 265 15.76 -16.26 -16.35
N ALA A 266 14.56 -15.97 -15.84
CA ALA A 266 13.41 -15.61 -16.66
C ALA A 266 13.63 -14.27 -17.38
N LEU A 267 14.19 -13.27 -16.70
CA LEU A 267 14.54 -11.98 -17.31
C LEU A 267 15.68 -12.12 -18.35
N LYS A 268 16.60 -13.05 -18.13
CA LYS A 268 17.63 -13.39 -19.14
C LYS A 268 17.02 -14.06 -20.37
N ALA A 269 16.08 -14.99 -20.17
CA ALA A 269 15.41 -15.69 -21.26
C ALA A 269 14.44 -14.79 -22.05
N SER A 270 13.77 -13.87 -21.38
CA SER A 270 12.88 -12.90 -22.01
C SER A 270 13.65 -11.97 -22.96
N THR A 271 13.04 -11.66 -24.09
CA THR A 271 13.60 -10.67 -25.07
C THR A 271 13.24 -9.24 -24.71
N ARG A 272 12.45 -9.00 -23.65
CA ARG A 272 11.93 -7.68 -23.27
C ARG A 272 12.98 -6.86 -22.53
N PRO A 273 13.12 -5.56 -22.81
CA PRO A 273 13.86 -4.66 -21.94
C PRO A 273 13.20 -4.62 -20.55
N PHE A 274 14.02 -4.48 -19.50
CA PHE A 274 13.50 -4.41 -18.14
C PHE A 274 14.33 -3.47 -17.26
N ILE A 275 13.67 -2.90 -16.25
CA ILE A 275 14.31 -2.28 -15.08
C ILE A 275 13.96 -3.12 -13.86
N TRP A 276 14.96 -3.49 -13.10
CA TRP A 276 14.79 -4.20 -11.84
C TRP A 276 15.35 -3.37 -10.70
N VAL A 277 14.46 -2.84 -9.86
CA VAL A 277 14.82 -2.16 -8.61
C VAL A 277 14.91 -3.20 -7.51
N VAL A 278 16.10 -3.37 -6.95
CA VAL A 278 16.36 -4.25 -5.80
C VAL A 278 16.47 -3.44 -4.51
N ARG A 279 16.22 -4.07 -3.37
CA ARG A 279 16.40 -3.39 -2.07
C ARG A 279 17.86 -3.07 -1.83
N PRO A 280 18.19 -1.90 -1.23
CA PRO A 280 19.54 -1.61 -0.76
C PRO A 280 20.04 -2.71 0.19
N GLY A 281 21.22 -3.26 -0.09
CA GLY A 281 21.79 -4.37 0.69
C GLY A 281 21.15 -5.75 0.43
N GLY A 282 20.16 -5.83 -0.47
CA GLY A 282 19.55 -7.08 -0.89
C GLY A 282 20.36 -7.83 -1.96
N TYR A 283 19.82 -8.97 -2.39
CA TYR A 283 20.40 -9.76 -3.47
C TYR A 283 20.45 -8.92 -4.76
N CYS A 284 21.65 -8.70 -5.27
CA CYS A 284 21.87 -8.09 -6.58
C CYS A 284 22.38 -9.17 -7.54
N PRO A 285 21.58 -9.58 -8.55
CA PRO A 285 22.05 -10.58 -9.49
C PRO A 285 23.18 -10.03 -10.35
N THR A 286 24.22 -10.84 -10.56
CA THR A 286 25.20 -10.56 -11.60
C THR A 286 24.55 -10.76 -12.95
N MET A 287 24.51 -9.70 -13.76
CA MET A 287 23.97 -9.73 -15.12
C MET A 287 25.11 -9.85 -16.12
N ASP A 288 24.96 -10.79 -17.04
CA ASP A 288 25.87 -10.94 -18.18
C ASP A 288 25.76 -9.72 -19.13
N ASP A 289 26.78 -9.45 -19.94
CA ASP A 289 26.83 -8.26 -20.80
C ASP A 289 25.65 -8.18 -21.78
N VAL A 290 25.18 -9.30 -22.31
CA VAL A 290 23.99 -9.36 -23.19
C VAL A 290 22.73 -8.90 -22.47
N VAL A 291 22.64 -9.12 -21.17
CA VAL A 291 21.51 -8.67 -20.37
C VAL A 291 21.65 -7.20 -19.99
N ARG A 292 22.90 -6.72 -19.81
CA ARG A 292 23.17 -5.29 -19.53
C ARG A 292 22.76 -4.37 -20.67
N GLU A 293 22.82 -4.84 -21.92
CA GLU A 293 22.36 -4.03 -23.07
C GLU A 293 20.85 -3.74 -23.04
N ARG A 294 20.03 -4.65 -22.48
CA ARG A 294 18.56 -4.51 -22.45
C ARG A 294 17.94 -4.44 -21.06
N GLY A 295 18.71 -4.68 -20.00
CA GLY A 295 18.27 -4.65 -18.61
C GLY A 295 19.05 -3.65 -17.79
N LEU A 296 18.37 -2.97 -16.88
CA LEU A 296 18.95 -2.12 -15.85
C LEU A 296 18.59 -2.68 -14.48
N VAL A 297 19.59 -2.96 -13.65
CA VAL A 297 19.39 -3.33 -12.23
C VAL A 297 19.95 -2.20 -11.37
N THR A 298 19.15 -1.68 -10.46
CA THR A 298 19.54 -0.60 -9.54
C THR A 298 19.07 -0.90 -8.13
N SER A 299 19.86 -0.51 -7.13
CA SER A 299 19.52 -0.60 -5.70
C SER A 299 19.23 0.77 -5.08
N GLY A 300 19.16 1.81 -5.89
CA GLY A 300 18.97 3.16 -5.44
C GLY A 300 17.55 3.56 -5.07
N ILE A 301 17.45 4.75 -4.50
CA ILE A 301 16.16 5.38 -4.21
C ILE A 301 15.64 6.03 -5.48
N VAL A 302 14.81 5.30 -6.22
CA VAL A 302 14.17 5.78 -7.44
C VAL A 302 12.65 5.83 -7.27
N SER A 303 12.02 6.88 -7.80
CA SER A 303 10.57 7.03 -7.75
C SER A 303 9.90 6.02 -8.69
N TYR A 304 9.10 5.12 -8.12
CA TYR A 304 8.29 4.18 -8.89
C TYR A 304 7.34 4.90 -9.84
N SER A 305 6.72 5.97 -9.37
CA SER A 305 5.81 6.78 -10.20
C SER A 305 6.49 7.34 -11.44
N LYS A 306 7.76 7.75 -11.38
CA LYS A 306 8.49 8.24 -12.56
C LYS A 306 8.77 7.12 -13.56
N ILE A 307 9.17 5.93 -13.08
CA ILE A 307 9.37 4.77 -13.95
C ILE A 307 8.04 4.33 -14.59
N LEU A 308 6.98 4.23 -13.78
CA LEU A 308 5.65 3.82 -14.23
C LEU A 308 5.04 4.82 -15.24
N ASN A 309 5.26 6.12 -15.03
CA ASN A 309 4.77 7.16 -15.94
C ASN A 309 5.56 7.25 -17.26
N HIS A 310 6.74 6.62 -17.32
CA HIS A 310 7.58 6.75 -18.50
C HIS A 310 6.95 6.08 -19.72
N PRO A 311 6.95 6.74 -20.92
CA PRO A 311 6.32 6.19 -22.12
C PRO A 311 6.85 4.83 -22.57
N SER A 312 8.08 4.47 -22.20
CA SER A 312 8.69 3.18 -22.51
C SER A 312 8.20 2.06 -21.60
N THR A 313 7.68 2.37 -20.40
CA THR A 313 7.16 1.38 -19.46
C THR A 313 5.82 0.82 -19.97
N ALA A 314 5.71 -0.50 -19.99
CA ALA A 314 4.56 -1.20 -20.55
C ALA A 314 3.93 -2.24 -19.63
N GLY A 315 4.61 -2.63 -18.56
CA GLY A 315 4.14 -3.60 -17.58
C GLY A 315 4.91 -3.45 -16.27
N PHE A 316 4.32 -3.93 -15.19
CA PHE A 316 4.85 -3.82 -13.84
C PHE A 316 4.78 -5.17 -13.11
N LEU A 317 5.94 -5.79 -12.81
CA LEU A 317 6.00 -6.95 -11.95
C LEU A 317 6.03 -6.47 -10.49
N SER A 318 4.99 -6.80 -9.74
CA SER A 318 4.72 -6.29 -8.40
C SER A 318 4.34 -7.39 -7.41
N ASN A 319 4.69 -7.20 -6.15
CA ASN A 319 4.13 -7.99 -5.04
C ASN A 319 2.66 -7.66 -4.72
N CYS A 320 2.05 -6.71 -5.43
CA CYS A 320 0.68 -6.26 -5.21
C CYS A 320 0.42 -5.60 -3.85
N ALA A 321 1.43 -4.96 -3.25
CA ALA A 321 1.17 -3.98 -2.21
C ALA A 321 0.23 -2.90 -2.78
N TRP A 322 -0.72 -2.41 -1.96
CA TRP A 322 -1.84 -1.62 -2.49
C TRP A 322 -1.41 -0.29 -3.11
N GLU A 323 -0.55 0.46 -2.44
CA GLU A 323 -0.09 1.78 -2.92
C GLU A 323 0.62 1.70 -4.29
N PRO A 324 1.66 0.86 -4.50
CA PRO A 324 2.27 0.69 -5.83
C PRO A 324 1.30 0.18 -6.89
N SER A 325 0.30 -0.64 -6.50
CA SER A 325 -0.73 -1.11 -7.42
C SER A 325 -1.63 0.03 -7.88
N MET A 326 -1.98 0.93 -6.96
CA MET A 326 -2.77 2.13 -7.27
C MET A 326 -1.99 3.09 -8.17
N GLU A 327 -0.69 3.28 -7.92
CA GLU A 327 0.18 4.06 -8.80
C GLU A 327 0.18 3.50 -10.23
N ALA A 328 0.39 2.20 -10.37
CA ALA A 328 0.42 1.54 -11.67
C ALA A 328 -0.90 1.67 -12.42
N ILE A 329 -2.04 1.41 -11.75
CA ILE A 329 -3.38 1.55 -12.36
C ILE A 329 -3.62 2.99 -12.78
N GLY A 330 -3.33 3.96 -11.92
CA GLY A 330 -3.56 5.37 -12.20
C GLY A 330 -2.72 5.89 -13.37
N LEU A 331 -1.56 5.29 -13.64
CA LEU A 331 -0.68 5.57 -14.79
C LEU A 331 -0.96 4.65 -15.99
N GLY A 332 -1.98 3.78 -15.90
CA GLY A 332 -2.38 2.91 -17.01
C GLY A 332 -1.44 1.73 -17.28
N VAL A 333 -0.61 1.35 -16.30
CA VAL A 333 0.38 0.26 -16.42
C VAL A 333 -0.20 -1.04 -15.88
N PRO A 334 -0.35 -2.11 -16.68
CA PRO A 334 -0.85 -3.39 -16.24
C PRO A 334 0.16 -4.14 -15.36
N ILE A 335 -0.35 -5.04 -14.48
CA ILE A 335 0.41 -5.64 -13.39
C ILE A 335 0.64 -7.14 -13.62
N LEU A 336 1.88 -7.59 -13.50
CA LEU A 336 2.23 -8.99 -13.32
C LEU A 336 2.37 -9.29 -11.82
N ALA A 337 1.39 -10.00 -11.28
CA ALA A 337 1.19 -10.16 -9.85
C ALA A 337 2.03 -11.30 -9.27
N TRP A 338 2.90 -11.01 -8.31
CA TRP A 338 3.66 -11.98 -7.52
C TRP A 338 3.60 -11.69 -6.02
N PRO A 339 2.42 -11.82 -5.40
CA PRO A 339 2.22 -11.53 -3.98
C PRO A 339 2.97 -12.48 -3.05
N LYS A 340 3.31 -11.99 -1.85
CA LYS A 340 4.09 -12.71 -0.83
C LYS A 340 3.40 -12.75 0.54
N THR A 341 2.49 -11.83 0.82
CA THR A 341 1.73 -11.76 2.08
C THR A 341 0.24 -11.98 1.84
N SER A 342 -0.53 -12.21 2.90
CA SER A 342 -1.99 -12.41 2.81
C SER A 342 -2.70 -11.22 2.16
N GLU A 343 -2.40 -10.00 2.59
CA GLU A 343 -2.95 -8.77 2.02
C GLU A 343 -2.64 -8.69 0.51
N GLN A 344 -1.39 -8.92 0.13
CA GLN A 344 -0.95 -8.88 -1.26
C GLN A 344 -1.64 -9.94 -2.13
N LEU A 345 -1.93 -11.13 -1.56
CA LEU A 345 -2.69 -12.18 -2.24
C LEU A 345 -4.12 -11.73 -2.56
N TYR A 346 -4.79 -11.08 -1.61
CA TYR A 346 -6.14 -10.55 -1.83
C TYR A 346 -6.12 -9.40 -2.84
N ASN A 347 -5.17 -8.48 -2.72
CA ASN A 347 -4.98 -7.40 -3.70
C ASN A 347 -4.73 -7.98 -5.10
N ALA A 348 -3.82 -8.95 -5.25
CA ALA A 348 -3.55 -9.63 -6.53
C ALA A 348 -4.81 -10.26 -7.12
N LYS A 349 -5.64 -10.90 -6.28
CA LYS A 349 -6.91 -11.47 -6.71
C LYS A 349 -7.88 -10.41 -7.20
N PHE A 350 -7.97 -9.29 -6.49
CA PHE A 350 -8.79 -8.15 -6.91
C PHE A 350 -8.32 -7.60 -8.27
N LEU A 351 -7.02 -7.33 -8.41
CA LEU A 351 -6.41 -6.79 -9.63
C LEU A 351 -6.63 -7.71 -10.85
N VAL A 352 -6.39 -9.02 -10.68
CA VAL A 352 -6.43 -9.99 -11.77
C VAL A 352 -7.85 -10.44 -12.10
N LYS A 353 -8.68 -10.75 -11.09
CA LYS A 353 -9.99 -11.38 -11.31
C LYS A 353 -11.13 -10.38 -11.39
N ARG A 354 -11.07 -9.26 -10.65
CA ARG A 354 -12.14 -8.25 -10.61
C ARG A 354 -11.86 -7.10 -11.57
N LEU A 355 -10.76 -6.42 -11.41
CA LEU A 355 -10.38 -5.29 -12.28
C LEU A 355 -9.89 -5.75 -13.64
N LYS A 356 -9.31 -6.96 -13.73
CA LYS A 356 -8.73 -7.54 -14.94
C LYS A 356 -7.65 -6.64 -15.56
N VAL A 357 -6.78 -6.09 -14.69
CA VAL A 357 -5.66 -5.19 -15.05
C VAL A 357 -4.31 -5.88 -14.90
N GLY A 358 -4.27 -7.19 -14.76
CA GLY A 358 -3.02 -7.94 -14.62
C GLY A 358 -3.20 -9.43 -14.80
N TYR A 359 -2.06 -10.11 -14.76
CA TYR A 359 -1.95 -11.57 -14.73
C TYR A 359 -1.17 -12.01 -13.50
N TYR A 360 -1.37 -13.26 -13.07
CA TYR A 360 -0.44 -13.87 -12.12
C TYR A 360 0.87 -14.23 -12.82
N VAL A 361 1.98 -14.21 -12.09
CA VAL A 361 3.32 -14.57 -12.59
C VAL A 361 3.42 -16.01 -13.08
N CYS A 362 2.43 -16.85 -12.80
CA CYS A 362 2.33 -18.21 -13.29
C CYS A 362 0.87 -18.62 -13.54
N ASP A 363 0.65 -19.66 -14.33
CA ASP A 363 -0.69 -20.11 -14.78
C ASP A 363 -1.61 -20.53 -13.62
N LYS A 364 -1.04 -21.09 -12.53
CA LYS A 364 -1.82 -21.59 -11.39
C LYS A 364 -1.57 -20.76 -10.15
N PHE A 365 -2.61 -20.16 -9.61
CA PHE A 365 -2.56 -19.43 -8.34
C PHE A 365 -1.95 -20.27 -7.20
N SER A 366 -2.29 -21.56 -7.11
CA SER A 366 -1.72 -22.48 -6.13
C SER A 366 -0.20 -22.65 -6.26
N HIS A 367 0.34 -22.62 -7.47
CA HIS A 367 1.79 -22.72 -7.68
C HIS A 367 2.51 -21.47 -7.14
N MET A 368 1.90 -20.30 -7.32
CA MET A 368 2.42 -19.05 -6.80
C MET A 368 2.46 -19.05 -5.27
N VAL A 369 1.37 -19.44 -4.64
CA VAL A 369 1.24 -19.52 -3.18
C VAL A 369 2.19 -20.53 -2.56
N ASN A 370 2.41 -21.67 -3.25
CA ASN A 370 3.26 -22.76 -2.76
C ASN A 370 4.75 -22.63 -3.16
N GLY A 371 5.17 -21.46 -3.69
CA GLY A 371 6.56 -21.24 -4.11
C GLY A 371 7.00 -22.07 -5.32
N LEU A 372 6.06 -22.63 -6.09
CA LEU A 372 6.31 -23.47 -7.26
C LEU A 372 6.40 -22.67 -8.57
N VAL A 373 6.74 -21.38 -8.47
CA VAL A 373 6.92 -20.53 -9.65
C VAL A 373 8.19 -20.94 -10.39
N THR A 374 8.06 -21.19 -11.69
CA THR A 374 9.16 -21.65 -12.56
C THR A 374 9.63 -20.54 -13.49
N VAL A 375 10.88 -20.63 -13.96
CA VAL A 375 11.45 -19.71 -14.97
C VAL A 375 10.53 -19.58 -16.19
N LYS A 376 10.09 -20.72 -16.74
CA LYS A 376 9.16 -20.74 -17.89
C LYS A 376 7.81 -20.10 -17.58
N GLY A 377 7.31 -20.24 -16.34
CA GLY A 377 6.06 -19.61 -15.91
C GLY A 377 6.19 -18.09 -15.87
N ILE A 378 7.30 -17.59 -15.30
CA ILE A 378 7.59 -16.15 -15.24
C ILE A 378 7.70 -15.57 -16.65
N ASP A 379 8.52 -16.18 -17.50
CA ASP A 379 8.74 -15.73 -18.88
C ASP A 379 7.43 -15.67 -19.67
N LYS A 380 6.61 -16.72 -19.61
CA LYS A 380 5.26 -16.74 -20.22
C LYS A 380 4.34 -15.65 -19.64
N GLY A 381 4.40 -15.42 -18.33
CA GLY A 381 3.64 -14.34 -17.66
C GLY A 381 4.03 -12.97 -18.20
N ILE A 382 5.33 -12.71 -18.34
CA ILE A 382 5.89 -11.48 -18.93
C ILE A 382 5.36 -11.30 -20.36
N ASP A 383 5.51 -12.30 -21.21
CA ASP A 383 5.08 -12.22 -22.60
C ASP A 383 3.56 -12.00 -22.74
N THR A 384 2.77 -12.68 -21.92
CA THR A 384 1.31 -12.52 -21.90
C THR A 384 0.93 -11.10 -21.52
N LEU A 385 1.49 -10.57 -20.42
CA LEU A 385 1.24 -9.20 -19.97
C LEU A 385 1.63 -8.17 -21.03
N MET A 386 2.85 -8.30 -21.55
CA MET A 386 3.42 -7.33 -22.49
C MET A 386 2.74 -7.31 -23.85
N SER A 387 2.08 -8.40 -24.25
CA SER A 387 1.40 -8.56 -25.54
C SER A 387 -0.07 -8.20 -25.50
N ASP A 388 -0.72 -8.15 -24.33
CA ASP A 388 -2.17 -7.92 -24.22
C ASP A 388 -2.53 -6.43 -24.36
N LYS A 389 -2.89 -6.04 -25.59
CA LYS A 389 -3.35 -4.69 -25.89
C LYS A 389 -4.70 -4.33 -25.24
N HIS A 390 -5.58 -5.32 -25.04
CA HIS A 390 -6.88 -5.09 -24.41
C HIS A 390 -6.75 -4.80 -22.93
N MET A 391 -5.85 -5.49 -22.24
CA MET A 391 -5.54 -5.22 -20.84
C MET A 391 -4.92 -3.84 -20.68
N LYS A 392 -3.92 -3.50 -21.51
CA LYS A 392 -3.30 -2.15 -21.51
C LYS A 392 -4.34 -1.05 -21.66
N ARG A 393 -5.26 -1.19 -22.62
CA ARG A 393 -6.33 -0.22 -22.84
C ARG A 393 -7.26 -0.13 -21.62
N ARG A 394 -7.68 -1.26 -21.06
CA ARG A 394 -8.52 -1.28 -19.86
C ARG A 394 -7.85 -0.60 -18.67
N THR A 395 -6.56 -0.88 -18.45
CA THR A 395 -5.82 -0.25 -17.35
C THR A 395 -5.72 1.26 -17.56
N ALA A 396 -5.46 1.72 -18.78
CA ALA A 396 -5.44 3.14 -19.12
C ALA A 396 -6.82 3.81 -18.93
N ASP A 397 -7.90 3.16 -19.31
CA ASP A 397 -9.28 3.65 -19.11
C ASP A 397 -9.61 3.80 -17.61
N LEU A 398 -9.15 2.86 -16.77
CA LEU A 398 -9.27 2.96 -15.32
C LEU A 398 -8.42 4.10 -14.76
N GLY A 399 -7.16 4.22 -15.18
CA GLY A 399 -6.27 5.33 -14.77
C GLY A 399 -6.84 6.70 -15.09
N ALA A 400 -7.46 6.87 -16.25
CA ALA A 400 -8.12 8.11 -16.63
C ALA A 400 -9.30 8.48 -15.70
N ARG A 401 -9.96 7.51 -15.07
CA ARG A 401 -11.01 7.76 -14.06
C ARG A 401 -10.44 8.25 -12.74
N PHE A 402 -9.28 7.72 -12.34
CA PHE A 402 -8.55 8.18 -11.15
C PHE A 402 -8.23 9.66 -11.21
N SER A 403 -7.60 10.09 -12.30
CA SER A 403 -7.12 11.46 -12.43
C SER A 403 -8.23 12.51 -12.45
N ARG A 404 -9.45 12.12 -12.85
CA ARG A 404 -10.58 13.06 -12.94
C ARG A 404 -11.23 13.43 -11.60
N ARG A 405 -11.09 12.59 -10.59
CA ARG A 405 -11.85 12.71 -9.34
C ARG A 405 -11.02 12.94 -8.09
N PHE A 406 -9.72 12.73 -8.18
CA PHE A 406 -8.81 13.07 -7.10
C PHE A 406 -8.27 14.50 -7.31
N PRO A 407 -8.19 15.37 -6.28
CA PRO A 407 -8.44 15.09 -4.84
C PRO A 407 -9.87 15.41 -4.34
N GLU A 408 -10.80 15.81 -5.22
CA GLU A 408 -12.13 16.28 -4.78
C GLU A 408 -12.92 15.24 -4.00
N ASN A 409 -12.90 13.98 -4.40
CA ASN A 409 -13.59 12.90 -3.70
C ASN A 409 -13.03 12.68 -2.29
N SER A 410 -11.71 12.67 -2.16
CA SER A 410 -11.03 12.54 -0.87
C SER A 410 -11.36 13.73 0.05
N ARG A 411 -11.36 14.94 -0.50
CA ARG A 411 -11.73 16.14 0.23
C ARG A 411 -13.20 16.07 0.71
N ALA A 412 -14.13 15.66 -0.13
CA ALA A 412 -15.53 15.51 0.25
C ALA A 412 -15.73 14.44 1.33
N ALA A 413 -14.96 13.34 1.29
CA ALA A 413 -14.99 12.33 2.33
C ALA A 413 -14.44 12.85 3.66
N LEU A 414 -13.36 13.63 3.63
CA LEU A 414 -12.75 14.23 4.82
C LEU A 414 -13.65 15.33 5.43
N VAL A 415 -14.35 16.11 4.62
CA VAL A 415 -15.36 17.07 5.13
C VAL A 415 -16.44 16.34 5.91
N ARG A 416 -17.02 15.28 5.33
CA ARG A 416 -18.03 14.47 6.04
C ARG A 416 -17.49 13.84 7.31
N PHE A 417 -16.24 13.38 7.31
CA PHE A 417 -15.59 12.87 8.52
C PHE A 417 -15.49 13.94 9.62
N THR A 418 -15.08 15.16 9.27
CA THR A 418 -14.98 16.24 10.26
C THR A 418 -16.34 16.68 10.80
N GLU A 419 -17.38 16.67 9.96
CA GLU A 419 -18.76 16.91 10.39
C GLU A 419 -19.21 15.84 11.39
N ASP A 420 -18.96 14.56 11.10
CA ASP A 420 -19.29 13.45 12.00
C ASP A 420 -18.51 13.52 13.32
N LEU A 421 -17.24 13.93 13.28
CA LEU A 421 -16.42 14.09 14.48
C LEU A 421 -16.88 15.23 15.39
N ILE A 422 -17.42 16.31 14.81
CA ILE A 422 -17.97 17.45 15.58
C ILE A 422 -19.29 17.08 16.30
N LEU A 423 -20.02 16.09 15.78
CA LEU A 423 -21.30 15.66 16.35
C LEU A 423 -21.16 14.67 17.52
N LEU A 424 -19.96 14.18 17.80
CA LEU A 424 -19.63 13.33 18.95
C LEU A 424 -19.36 14.17 20.20
#